data_94d0f4529a5e8877231dc5204b41ad9b
#
_entry.id   94d0f4529a5e8877231dc5204b41ad9b
#
_cell.length_a   1.000
_cell.length_b   1.000
_cell.length_c   1.000
_cell.angle_alpha   90.00
_cell.angle_beta   90.00
_cell.angle_gamma   90.00
#
_symmetry.space_group_name_H-M   'P 1'
#
loop_
_entity.id
_entity.type
_entity.pdbx_description
1 polymer ?
#
loop_
_entity_poly.entity_id
_entity_poly.type
_entity_poly.pdbx_seq_one_letter_code
_entity_poly.pdbx_strand_id
1 'polypeptide(L)'
;LLIMGVDFGYEEEMLRLIGEYNLQDKIKVIKNPSRKEVISAYNESEFLVLPSRWELSPLTPLEGFAFKKPVISSNVHGIPYTVTHNINGILVEPENHKELANAITELLTDKNKRLAYGNAGYDLVNSVCNSITMSKETLKVYEKTINR
;
A
#
# COMPACT_ATOMS: atom_id res chain seq x y z
N LEU A 1 -10.19 -10.42 5.04
CA LEU A 1 -9.51 -9.65 4.01
C LEU A 1 -10.53 -8.83 3.22
N LEU A 2 -10.20 -7.56 2.94
CA LEU A 2 -10.98 -6.72 2.04
C LEU A 2 -10.18 -6.50 0.76
N ILE A 3 -10.77 -6.83 -0.39
CA ILE A 3 -10.21 -6.57 -1.72
C ILE A 3 -11.04 -5.45 -2.35
N MET A 4 -10.39 -4.38 -2.78
CA MET A 4 -11.06 -3.23 -3.39
C MET A 4 -10.36 -2.85 -4.70
N GLY A 5 -11.12 -2.62 -5.76
CA GLY A 5 -10.54 -2.21 -7.03
C GLY A 5 -11.49 -2.24 -8.20
N VAL A 6 -10.91 -2.00 -9.37
CA VAL A 6 -11.58 -2.15 -10.67
C VAL A 6 -11.15 -3.48 -11.26
N ASP A 7 -12.09 -4.21 -11.85
CA ASP A 7 -11.75 -5.44 -12.56
C ASP A 7 -11.15 -5.14 -13.95
N PHE A 8 -9.99 -5.73 -14.20
CA PHE A 8 -9.31 -5.72 -15.49
C PHE A 8 -9.25 -7.13 -16.11
N GLY A 9 -10.22 -8.00 -15.77
CA GLY A 9 -10.40 -9.33 -16.36
C GLY A 9 -9.86 -10.49 -15.51
N TYR A 10 -9.59 -10.29 -14.22
CA TYR A 10 -9.13 -11.35 -13.32
C TYR A 10 -10.18 -11.74 -12.25
N GLU A 11 -11.33 -11.10 -12.25
CA GLU A 11 -12.34 -11.30 -11.21
C GLU A 11 -12.87 -12.73 -11.16
N GLU A 12 -13.22 -13.32 -12.31
CA GLU A 12 -13.75 -14.69 -12.34
C GLU A 12 -12.78 -15.68 -11.72
N GLU A 13 -11.50 -15.57 -12.04
CA GLU A 13 -10.45 -16.43 -11.49
C GLU A 13 -10.28 -16.19 -9.98
N MET A 14 -10.31 -14.94 -9.52
CA MET A 14 -10.28 -14.61 -8.09
C MET A 14 -11.46 -15.24 -7.34
N LEU A 15 -12.67 -15.11 -7.86
CA LEU A 15 -13.87 -15.68 -7.24
C LEU A 15 -13.84 -17.20 -7.26
N ARG A 16 -13.33 -17.82 -8.32
CA ARG A 16 -13.11 -19.27 -8.40
C ARG A 16 -12.16 -19.74 -7.28
N LEU A 17 -11.04 -19.06 -7.10
CA LEU A 17 -10.05 -19.38 -6.04
C LEU A 17 -10.64 -19.17 -4.65
N ILE A 18 -11.39 -18.09 -4.41
CA ILE A 18 -12.09 -17.87 -3.14
C ILE A 18 -13.02 -19.06 -2.83
N GLY A 19 -13.74 -19.56 -3.84
CA GLY A 19 -14.62 -20.74 -3.71
C GLY A 19 -13.85 -22.01 -3.45
N GLU A 20 -12.81 -22.29 -4.21
CA GLU A 20 -11.97 -23.48 -4.12
C GLU A 20 -11.33 -23.64 -2.73
N TYR A 21 -10.86 -22.53 -2.15
CA TYR A 21 -10.24 -22.51 -0.82
C TYR A 21 -11.23 -22.28 0.33
N ASN A 22 -12.55 -22.25 0.06
CA ASN A 22 -13.61 -22.02 1.06
C ASN A 22 -13.40 -20.73 1.88
N LEU A 23 -13.07 -19.61 1.20
CA LEU A 23 -12.74 -18.33 1.83
C LEU A 23 -13.86 -17.29 1.72
N GLN A 24 -15.07 -17.65 1.30
CA GLN A 24 -16.18 -16.73 1.04
C GLN A 24 -16.53 -15.87 2.27
N ASP A 25 -16.49 -16.48 3.46
CA ASP A 25 -16.77 -15.78 4.73
C ASP A 25 -15.57 -14.99 5.27
N LYS A 26 -14.40 -15.11 4.63
CA LYS A 26 -13.14 -14.46 5.05
C LYS A 26 -12.70 -13.33 4.14
N ILE A 27 -13.25 -13.27 2.93
CA ILE A 27 -12.86 -12.29 1.91
C ILE A 27 -14.09 -11.52 1.45
N LYS A 28 -14.04 -10.20 1.56
CA LYS A 28 -15.03 -9.29 0.99
C LYS A 28 -14.42 -8.58 -0.21
N VAL A 29 -15.11 -8.57 -1.33
CA VAL A 29 -14.73 -7.86 -2.55
C VAL A 29 -15.65 -6.66 -2.76
N ILE A 30 -15.10 -5.48 -2.97
CA ILE A 30 -15.82 -4.26 -3.33
C ILE A 30 -15.29 -3.77 -4.67
N LYS A 31 -16.17 -3.82 -5.69
CA LYS A 31 -15.87 -3.35 -7.04
C LYS A 31 -16.13 -1.85 -7.16
N ASN A 32 -15.28 -1.16 -7.91
CA ASN A 32 -15.43 0.27 -8.19
C ASN A 32 -15.75 1.09 -6.92
N PRO A 33 -14.93 0.98 -5.85
CA PRO A 33 -15.23 1.64 -4.60
C PRO A 33 -15.27 3.15 -4.77
N SER A 34 -16.22 3.78 -4.12
CA SER A 34 -16.25 5.23 -3.99
C SER A 34 -15.07 5.71 -3.12
N ARG A 35 -14.67 6.96 -3.27
CA ARG A 35 -13.61 7.56 -2.43
C ARG A 35 -13.92 7.44 -0.93
N LYS A 36 -15.20 7.55 -0.54
CA LYS A 36 -15.63 7.41 0.85
C LYS A 36 -15.38 5.99 1.37
N GLU A 37 -15.70 4.97 0.59
CA GLU A 37 -15.45 3.56 0.96
C GLU A 37 -13.95 3.28 1.09
N VAL A 38 -13.13 3.80 0.19
CA VAL A 38 -11.66 3.68 0.27
C VAL A 38 -11.12 4.31 1.55
N ILE A 39 -11.57 5.52 1.90
CA ILE A 39 -11.18 6.20 3.14
C ILE A 39 -11.62 5.39 4.37
N SER A 40 -12.84 4.85 4.37
CA SER A 40 -13.33 4.00 5.46
C SER A 40 -12.48 2.74 5.60
N ALA A 41 -12.12 2.11 4.50
CA ALA A 41 -11.26 0.93 4.49
C ALA A 41 -9.86 1.22 5.07
N TYR A 42 -9.24 2.35 4.71
CA TYR A 42 -7.98 2.75 5.33
C TYR A 42 -8.11 2.98 6.85
N ASN A 43 -9.19 3.62 7.30
CA ASN A 43 -9.41 3.83 8.74
C ASN A 43 -9.55 2.51 9.51
N GLU A 44 -10.30 1.56 8.96
CA GLU A 44 -10.66 0.31 9.64
C GLU A 44 -9.63 -0.82 9.47
N SER A 45 -8.75 -0.73 8.47
CA SER A 45 -7.73 -1.75 8.24
C SER A 45 -6.62 -1.72 9.29
N GLU A 46 -5.98 -2.86 9.50
CA GLU A 46 -4.76 -2.97 10.33
C GLU A 46 -3.50 -2.63 9.53
N PHE A 47 -3.48 -2.98 8.26
CA PHE A 47 -2.39 -2.70 7.31
C PHE A 47 -2.89 -2.83 5.87
N LEU A 48 -2.08 -2.37 4.93
CA LEU A 48 -2.33 -2.43 3.50
C LEU A 48 -1.48 -3.53 2.85
N VAL A 49 -2.04 -4.20 1.85
CA VAL A 49 -1.31 -5.19 1.02
C VAL A 49 -1.40 -4.78 -0.45
N LEU A 50 -0.24 -4.58 -1.09
CA LEU A 50 -0.11 -4.21 -2.50
C LEU A 50 0.86 -5.18 -3.21
N PRO A 51 0.44 -6.40 -3.58
CA PRO A 51 1.29 -7.43 -4.14
C PRO A 51 1.43 -7.29 -5.67
N SER A 52 1.72 -6.10 -6.14
CA SER A 52 1.80 -5.79 -7.58
C SER A 52 2.97 -6.49 -8.25
N ARG A 53 2.80 -6.90 -9.51
CA ARG A 53 3.88 -7.41 -10.36
C ARG A 53 4.68 -6.28 -10.99
N TRP A 54 4.07 -5.12 -11.13
CA TRP A 54 4.66 -3.95 -11.75
C TRP A 54 4.01 -2.67 -11.22
N GLU A 55 4.84 -1.67 -10.87
CA GLU A 55 4.41 -0.35 -10.41
C GLU A 55 5.47 0.70 -10.75
N LEU A 56 5.09 1.85 -11.25
CA LEU A 56 6.02 2.97 -11.43
C LEU A 56 6.18 3.80 -10.16
N SER A 57 5.09 4.37 -9.70
CA SER A 57 5.05 5.24 -8.52
C SER A 57 3.65 5.18 -7.90
N PRO A 58 3.31 4.10 -7.21
CA PRO A 58 1.97 3.92 -6.67
C PRO A 58 1.70 4.92 -5.54
N LEU A 59 0.54 5.56 -5.57
CA LEU A 59 0.09 6.44 -4.49
C LEU A 59 -0.50 5.66 -3.30
N THR A 60 -0.94 4.43 -3.55
CA THR A 60 -1.59 3.57 -2.57
C THR A 60 -0.78 3.38 -1.27
N PRO A 61 0.55 3.15 -1.29
CA PRO A 61 1.35 3.14 -0.06
C PRO A 61 1.32 4.47 0.70
N LEU A 62 1.44 5.60 0.00
CA LEU A 62 1.39 6.93 0.64
C LEU A 62 0.02 7.22 1.25
N GLU A 63 -1.05 6.79 0.59
CA GLU A 63 -2.40 6.86 1.15
C GLU A 63 -2.51 6.02 2.42
N GLY A 64 -2.05 4.78 2.43
CA GLY A 64 -2.01 3.93 3.63
C GLY A 64 -1.21 4.57 4.77
N PHE A 65 -0.04 5.13 4.48
CA PHE A 65 0.80 5.84 5.45
C PHE A 65 0.12 7.08 6.03
N ALA A 66 -0.65 7.83 5.25
CA ALA A 66 -1.43 8.96 5.74
C ALA A 66 -2.46 8.55 6.82
N PHE A 67 -2.89 7.29 6.82
CA PHE A 67 -3.75 6.69 7.86
C PHE A 67 -2.96 5.88 8.90
N LYS A 68 -1.63 6.03 8.96
CA LYS A 68 -0.74 5.26 9.86
C LYS A 68 -0.85 3.74 9.68
N LYS A 69 -1.11 3.29 8.45
CA LYS A 69 -1.18 1.87 8.13
C LYS A 69 0.14 1.43 7.50
N PRO A 70 0.82 0.44 8.08
CA PRO A 70 2.00 -0.14 7.45
C PRO A 70 1.62 -0.86 6.15
N VAL A 71 2.57 -1.03 5.26
CA VAL A 71 2.35 -1.59 3.93
C VAL A 71 3.15 -2.87 3.76
N ILE A 72 2.50 -3.93 3.28
CA ILE A 72 3.16 -5.10 2.70
C ILE A 72 3.08 -4.94 1.20
N SER A 73 4.21 -4.98 0.51
CA SER A 73 4.23 -4.81 -0.95
C SER A 73 5.31 -5.63 -1.63
N SER A 74 5.15 -5.84 -2.93
CA SER A 74 6.20 -6.47 -3.73
C SER A 74 7.41 -5.55 -3.90
N ASN A 75 8.60 -6.14 -3.91
CA ASN A 75 9.87 -5.43 -4.15
C ASN A 75 10.07 -5.20 -5.66
N VAL A 76 9.25 -4.33 -6.27
CA VAL A 76 9.29 -4.05 -7.71
C VAL A 76 9.39 -2.56 -8.00
N HIS A 77 10.22 -2.22 -8.97
CA HIS A 77 10.36 -0.89 -9.61
C HIS A 77 10.28 0.31 -8.63
N GLY A 78 9.17 1.05 -8.64
CA GLY A 78 8.99 2.29 -7.88
C GLY A 78 8.63 2.11 -6.39
N ILE A 79 8.21 0.92 -5.98
CA ILE A 79 7.77 0.65 -4.61
C ILE A 79 8.86 0.89 -3.56
N PRO A 80 10.13 0.43 -3.73
CA PRO A 80 11.20 0.62 -2.75
C PRO A 80 11.58 2.09 -2.48
N TYR A 81 11.19 3.01 -3.35
CA TYR A 81 11.37 4.45 -3.09
C TYR A 81 10.39 5.00 -2.04
N THR A 82 9.33 4.27 -1.75
CA THR A 82 8.26 4.69 -0.83
C THR A 82 8.17 3.76 0.36
N VAL A 83 8.21 2.44 0.12
CA VAL A 83 8.16 1.41 1.16
C VAL A 83 9.57 0.94 1.46
N THR A 84 10.05 1.22 2.67
CA THR A 84 11.35 0.76 3.17
C THR A 84 11.15 -0.45 4.05
N HIS A 85 11.75 -1.59 3.63
CA HIS A 85 11.63 -2.86 4.33
C HIS A 85 12.06 -2.76 5.80
N ASN A 86 11.24 -3.28 6.70
CA ASN A 86 11.42 -3.25 8.15
C ASN A 86 11.47 -1.85 8.80
N ILE A 87 11.04 -0.80 8.10
CA ILE A 87 10.93 0.57 8.63
C ILE A 87 9.48 1.05 8.61
N ASN A 88 8.85 1.12 7.43
CA ASN A 88 7.46 1.54 7.28
C ASN A 88 6.57 0.46 6.63
N GLY A 89 7.16 -0.71 6.33
CA GLY A 89 6.45 -1.83 5.74
C GLY A 89 7.34 -3.05 5.56
N ILE A 90 6.80 -4.05 4.87
CA ILE A 90 7.49 -5.28 4.51
C ILE A 90 7.49 -5.40 2.99
N LEU A 91 8.69 -5.51 2.40
CA LEU A 91 8.84 -5.85 0.99
C LEU A 91 9.03 -7.35 0.86
N VAL A 92 8.31 -7.93 -0.09
CA VAL A 92 8.38 -9.37 -0.44
C VAL A 92 8.75 -9.51 -1.92
N GLU A 93 9.34 -10.62 -2.30
CA GLU A 93 9.62 -10.89 -3.72
C GLU A 93 8.30 -11.03 -4.50
N PRO A 94 8.23 -10.49 -5.72
CA PRO A 94 7.03 -10.60 -6.54
C PRO A 94 6.67 -12.07 -6.79
N GLU A 95 5.38 -12.37 -6.80
CA GLU A 95 4.83 -13.72 -6.98
C GLU A 95 5.24 -14.75 -5.91
N ASN A 96 5.92 -14.34 -4.85
CA ASN A 96 6.28 -15.22 -3.73
C ASN A 96 5.15 -15.28 -2.68
N HIS A 97 4.20 -16.19 -2.92
CA HIS A 97 3.02 -16.35 -2.05
C HIS A 97 3.38 -16.74 -0.60
N LYS A 98 4.51 -17.45 -0.40
CA LYS A 98 4.95 -17.85 0.95
C LYS A 98 5.47 -16.65 1.74
N GLU A 99 6.31 -15.81 1.13
CA GLU A 99 6.77 -14.58 1.77
C GLU A 99 5.61 -13.64 2.07
N LEU A 100 4.68 -13.48 1.15
CA LEU A 100 3.49 -12.67 1.35
C LEU A 100 2.65 -13.19 2.54
N ALA A 101 2.41 -14.48 2.62
CA ALA A 101 1.67 -15.09 3.73
C ALA A 101 2.40 -14.90 5.08
N ASN A 102 3.73 -15.05 5.10
CA ASN A 102 4.55 -14.82 6.30
C ASN A 102 4.47 -13.35 6.74
N ALA A 103 4.61 -12.40 5.82
CA ALA A 103 4.52 -10.97 6.10
C ALA A 103 3.13 -10.57 6.65
N ILE A 104 2.07 -11.13 6.07
CA ILE A 104 0.69 -10.95 6.57
C ILE A 104 0.56 -11.49 8.00
N THR A 105 1.04 -12.70 8.25
CA THR A 105 0.99 -13.33 9.57
C THR A 105 1.78 -12.51 10.60
N GLU A 106 2.95 -12.04 10.22
CA GLU A 106 3.81 -11.20 11.06
C GLU A 106 3.08 -9.92 11.49
N LEU A 107 2.52 -9.17 10.54
CA LEU A 107 1.77 -7.96 10.89
C LEU A 107 0.44 -8.21 11.57
N LEU A 108 -0.20 -9.37 11.40
CA LEU A 108 -1.40 -9.75 12.16
C LEU A 108 -1.09 -10.02 13.62
N THR A 109 0.07 -10.62 13.92
CA THR A 109 0.43 -11.07 15.27
C THR A 109 1.23 -10.04 16.06
N ASP A 110 1.98 -9.15 15.41
CA ASP A 110 2.82 -8.13 16.06
C ASP A 110 2.20 -6.73 15.97
N LYS A 111 1.40 -6.37 16.96
CA LYS A 111 0.78 -5.03 17.07
C LYS A 111 1.83 -3.92 17.19
N ASN A 112 2.93 -4.16 17.92
CA ASN A 112 3.95 -3.13 18.13
C ASN A 112 4.66 -2.80 16.83
N LYS A 113 4.96 -3.81 16.02
CA LYS A 113 5.52 -3.65 14.68
C LYS A 113 4.58 -2.87 13.76
N ARG A 114 3.28 -3.21 13.76
CA ARG A 114 2.27 -2.45 12.99
C ARG A 114 2.28 -0.97 13.35
N LEU A 115 2.28 -0.65 14.65
CA LEU A 115 2.29 0.73 15.13
C LEU A 115 3.59 1.46 14.77
N ALA A 116 4.74 0.82 14.94
CA ALA A 116 6.04 1.38 14.60
C ALA A 116 6.14 1.71 13.11
N TYR A 117 5.80 0.76 12.25
CA TYR A 117 5.86 0.94 10.80
C TYR A 117 4.83 1.95 10.29
N GLY A 118 3.61 1.92 10.82
CA GLY A 118 2.57 2.88 10.48
C GLY A 118 2.96 4.31 10.84
N ASN A 119 3.57 4.54 12.01
CA ASN A 119 4.07 5.86 12.41
C ASN A 119 5.24 6.30 11.51
N ALA A 120 6.21 5.43 11.23
CA ALA A 120 7.31 5.77 10.32
C ALA A 120 6.83 6.14 8.92
N GLY A 121 5.81 5.43 8.39
CA GLY A 121 5.16 5.79 7.13
C GLY A 121 4.44 7.14 7.20
N TYR A 122 3.74 7.42 8.28
CA TYR A 122 3.07 8.69 8.50
C TYR A 122 4.06 9.87 8.56
N ASP A 123 5.19 9.69 9.23
CA ASP A 123 6.25 10.71 9.29
C ASP A 123 6.85 10.98 7.90
N LEU A 124 7.04 9.95 7.08
CA LEU A 124 7.48 10.11 5.69
C LEU A 124 6.50 10.98 4.87
N VAL A 125 5.19 10.70 4.96
CA VAL A 125 4.17 11.48 4.24
C VAL A 125 4.16 12.93 4.70
N ASN A 126 4.20 13.18 6.00
CA ASN A 126 4.15 14.56 6.52
C ASN A 126 5.41 15.36 6.27
N SER A 127 6.58 14.74 6.22
CA SER A 127 7.86 15.44 6.04
C SER A 127 8.25 15.61 4.57
N VAL A 128 8.10 14.58 3.76
CA VAL A 128 8.67 14.53 2.41
C VAL A 128 7.61 14.37 1.32
N CYS A 129 6.74 13.37 1.44
CA CYS A 129 5.83 12.96 0.38
C CYS A 129 4.46 13.66 0.47
N ASN A 130 4.45 14.99 0.50
CA ASN A 130 3.22 15.77 0.55
C ASN A 130 3.22 16.91 -0.48
N SER A 131 2.04 17.43 -0.79
CA SER A 131 1.84 18.45 -1.82
C SER A 131 2.60 19.77 -1.55
N ILE A 132 2.76 20.14 -0.28
CA ILE A 132 3.46 21.37 0.11
C ILE A 132 4.95 21.24 -0.20
N THR A 133 5.56 20.13 0.21
CA THR A 133 6.97 19.85 -0.07
C THR A 133 7.21 19.72 -1.57
N MET A 134 6.36 18.97 -2.27
CA MET A 134 6.42 18.84 -3.73
C MET A 134 6.39 20.19 -4.44
N SER A 135 5.44 21.06 -4.07
CA SER A 135 5.31 22.39 -4.68
C SER A 135 6.55 23.25 -4.44
N LYS A 136 7.10 23.24 -3.22
CA LYS A 136 8.32 24.00 -2.89
C LYS A 136 9.53 23.51 -3.69
N GLU A 137 9.74 22.21 -3.80
CA GLU A 137 10.86 21.65 -4.54
C GLU A 137 10.71 21.90 -6.05
N THR A 138 9.49 21.81 -6.59
CA THR A 138 9.21 22.14 -7.99
C THR A 138 9.53 23.62 -8.28
N LEU A 139 9.12 24.53 -7.39
CA LEU A 139 9.42 25.97 -7.55
C LEU A 139 10.93 26.24 -7.60
N LYS A 140 11.73 25.61 -6.72
CA LYS A 140 13.19 25.73 -6.76
C LYS A 140 13.79 25.31 -8.11
N VAL A 141 13.25 24.30 -8.76
CA VAL A 141 13.70 23.86 -10.09
C VAL A 141 13.39 24.94 -11.13
N TYR A 142 12.19 25.53 -11.10
CA TYR A 142 11.82 26.61 -12.00
C TYR A 142 12.72 27.84 -11.81
N GLU A 143 12.94 28.28 -10.57
CA GLU A 143 13.81 29.42 -10.26
C GLU A 143 15.25 29.21 -10.78
N LYS A 144 15.83 28.03 -10.61
CA LYS A 144 17.14 27.69 -11.16
C LYS A 144 17.19 27.71 -12.69
N THR A 145 16.08 27.44 -13.35
CA THR A 145 16.01 27.38 -14.81
C THR A 145 15.84 28.77 -15.43
N ILE A 146 15.08 29.64 -14.77
CA ILE A 146 14.81 31.01 -15.22
C ILE A 146 16.03 31.93 -14.98
N ASN A 147 16.79 31.69 -13.90
CA ASN A 147 17.95 32.50 -13.53
C ASN A 147 19.27 32.01 -14.17
N ARG A 148 19.20 31.17 -15.18
CA ARG A 148 20.30 30.79 -16.06
C ARG A 148 20.26 31.60 -17.35
#